data_f97b6d980fe5f208a828ca4ad975d742
#
_entry.id   f97b6d980fe5f208a828ca4ad975d742
#
_cell.length_a   1.000
_cell.length_b   1.000
_cell.length_c   1.000
_cell.angle_alpha   90.00
_cell.angle_beta   90.00
_cell.angle_gamma   90.00
#
_symmetry.space_group_name_H-M   'P 1'
#
loop_
_entity.id
_entity.type
_entity.pdbx_description
1 polymer ?
#
loop_
_entity_poly.entity_id
_entity_poly.type
_entity_poly.pdbx_seq_one_letter_code
_entity_poly.pdbx_strand_id
1 'polypeptide(L)'
;QAYEALFRQCGVINGLDSDHMIDVAAGFRYFRDHLPRGHRVGILTPSGGAGAWFADLCEANGLEVPVLDDQTRGRIDPLLPDYGTSRNPVDVTAQVIFTVGYAPVLKIMADSDSIDAILVSGSLAHPTYIERDLDELVTLREEIDKPIIFCAYTRAHPRAVELLAQAGFPCLTSMSNSARTLAAMADYHLFLSLDAPDLYATPGIRPSISGPPMKQHSYSEHEAKEHLLAWGIPCLPGMLVNSKADAIDAARTFDGPVAMKLQSREVPHKTEIG
;
A
#
# COMPACT_ATOMS: atom_id res chain seq x y z
N GLN A 1 -0.22 -14.57 6.56
CA GLN A 1 -1.64 -14.64 6.12
C GLN A 1 -2.62 -14.23 7.24
N ALA A 2 -2.66 -14.91 8.44
CA ALA A 2 -3.61 -14.55 9.50
C ALA A 2 -3.36 -13.14 10.07
N TYR A 3 -2.10 -12.78 10.33
CA TYR A 3 -1.75 -11.43 10.76
C TYR A 3 -2.07 -10.36 9.72
N GLU A 4 -1.81 -10.63 8.45
CA GLU A 4 -2.13 -9.70 7.36
C GLU A 4 -3.64 -9.45 7.22
N ALA A 5 -4.44 -10.50 7.40
CA ALA A 5 -5.90 -10.39 7.41
C ALA A 5 -6.37 -9.54 8.60
N LEU A 6 -5.81 -9.78 9.79
CA LEU A 6 -6.11 -9.00 10.99
C LEU A 6 -5.69 -7.53 10.83
N PHE A 7 -4.49 -7.27 10.30
CA PHE A 7 -4.00 -5.91 10.08
C PHE A 7 -4.92 -5.13 9.15
N ARG A 8 -5.31 -5.73 8.02
CA ARG A 8 -6.28 -5.11 7.11
C ARG A 8 -7.62 -4.85 7.79
N GLN A 9 -8.10 -5.79 8.59
CA GLN A 9 -9.38 -5.68 9.29
C GLN A 9 -9.36 -4.59 10.37
N CYS A 10 -8.21 -4.31 10.97
CA CYS A 10 -8.02 -3.32 12.00
C CYS A 10 -7.40 -1.99 11.49
N GLY A 11 -7.20 -1.83 10.18
CA GLY A 11 -6.55 -0.66 9.62
C GLY A 11 -5.09 -0.49 10.01
N VAL A 12 -4.41 -1.58 10.36
CA VAL A 12 -2.99 -1.56 10.73
C VAL A 12 -2.14 -1.60 9.47
N ILE A 13 -1.30 -0.60 9.30
CA ILE A 13 -0.34 -0.54 8.20
C ILE A 13 0.88 -1.37 8.57
N ASN A 14 1.16 -2.39 7.76
CA ASN A 14 2.31 -3.27 7.95
C ASN A 14 3.54 -2.72 7.22
N GLY A 15 4.55 -2.26 7.97
CA GLY A 15 5.84 -1.84 7.42
C GLY A 15 6.68 -3.04 7.00
N LEU A 16 7.33 -2.96 5.84
CA LEU A 16 8.23 -4.02 5.35
C LEU A 16 9.57 -4.01 6.08
N ASP A 17 10.07 -2.82 6.38
CA ASP A 17 11.31 -2.55 7.09
C ASP A 17 11.22 -1.20 7.81
N SER A 18 12.27 -0.82 8.52
CA SER A 18 12.34 0.43 9.28
C SER A 18 12.24 1.67 8.39
N ASP A 19 12.87 1.64 7.22
CA ASP A 19 12.88 2.78 6.30
C ASP A 19 11.47 3.03 5.73
N HIS A 20 10.77 1.96 5.33
CA HIS A 20 9.39 2.05 4.89
C HIS A 20 8.46 2.54 6.02
N MET A 21 8.66 2.09 7.27
CA MET A 21 7.87 2.58 8.40
C MET A 21 8.07 4.08 8.65
N ILE A 22 9.30 4.58 8.52
CA ILE A 22 9.62 6.01 8.63
C ILE A 22 8.96 6.79 7.49
N ASP A 23 9.05 6.30 6.26
CA ASP A 23 8.45 6.92 5.08
C ASP A 23 6.93 7.01 5.20
N VAL A 24 6.27 5.95 5.67
CA VAL A 24 4.82 5.95 5.97
C VAL A 24 4.49 6.98 7.05
N ALA A 25 5.26 6.99 8.15
CA ALA A 25 5.05 7.96 9.23
C ALA A 25 5.22 9.41 8.74
N ALA A 26 6.17 9.67 7.83
CA ALA A 26 6.35 10.96 7.19
C ALA A 26 5.12 11.33 6.34
N GLY A 27 4.62 10.43 5.50
CA GLY A 27 3.40 10.65 4.70
C GLY A 27 2.23 11.08 5.58
N PHE A 28 1.94 10.34 6.64
CA PHE A 28 0.87 10.69 7.58
C PHE A 28 1.16 11.97 8.38
N ARG A 29 2.41 12.25 8.75
CA ARG A 29 2.77 13.47 9.47
C ARG A 29 2.40 14.73 8.70
N TYR A 30 2.55 14.71 7.37
CA TYR A 30 2.28 15.85 6.51
C TYR A 30 0.83 15.90 6.00
N PHE A 31 0.16 14.75 5.81
CA PHE A 31 -1.12 14.68 5.11
C PHE A 31 -2.21 13.88 5.83
N ARG A 32 -2.11 13.68 7.16
CA ARG A 32 -3.13 12.90 7.90
C ARG A 32 -4.55 13.45 7.75
N ASP A 33 -4.68 14.76 7.59
CA ASP A 33 -5.98 15.45 7.47
C ASP A 33 -6.44 15.56 6.00
N HIS A 34 -5.58 15.19 5.05
CA HIS A 34 -5.78 15.21 3.60
C HIS A 34 -5.26 13.93 2.96
N LEU A 35 -5.79 12.77 3.37
CA LEU A 35 -5.41 11.49 2.79
C LEU A 35 -5.90 11.38 1.34
N PRO A 36 -5.22 10.56 0.50
CA PRO A 36 -5.71 10.30 -0.86
C PRO A 36 -7.12 9.72 -0.83
N ARG A 37 -8.04 10.26 -1.62
CA ARG A 37 -9.43 9.78 -1.68
C ARG A 37 -9.59 8.47 -2.48
N GLY A 38 -8.53 8.04 -3.14
CA GLY A 38 -8.46 6.82 -3.94
C GLY A 38 -7.03 6.52 -4.33
N HIS A 39 -6.86 5.59 -5.26
CA HIS A 39 -5.56 5.06 -5.69
C HIS A 39 -5.02 5.69 -6.97
N ARG A 40 -5.66 6.73 -7.53
CA ARG A 40 -5.25 7.37 -8.77
C ARG A 40 -4.15 8.39 -8.52
N VAL A 41 -2.99 8.21 -9.13
CA VAL A 41 -1.77 8.99 -8.87
C VAL A 41 -1.33 9.75 -10.11
N GLY A 42 -1.08 11.04 -9.95
CA GLY A 42 -0.31 11.84 -10.90
C GLY A 42 1.18 11.76 -10.59
N ILE A 43 2.00 11.59 -11.62
CA ILE A 43 3.46 11.57 -11.48
C ILE A 43 4.02 12.78 -12.22
N LEU A 44 4.73 13.66 -11.51
CA LEU A 44 5.48 14.77 -12.09
C LEU A 44 6.96 14.42 -12.11
N THR A 45 7.61 14.50 -13.25
CA THR A 45 9.01 14.14 -13.41
C THR A 45 9.74 15.04 -14.42
N PRO A 46 11.03 15.37 -14.21
CA PRO A 46 11.87 15.97 -15.25
C PRO A 46 12.59 14.91 -16.13
N SER A 47 12.21 13.63 -16.01
CA SER A 47 12.88 12.50 -16.70
C SER A 47 11.90 11.41 -17.06
N GLY A 48 11.70 11.17 -18.35
CA GLY A 48 10.79 10.14 -18.83
C GLY A 48 11.12 8.73 -18.30
N GLY A 49 12.39 8.38 -18.22
CA GLY A 49 12.82 7.08 -17.67
C GLY A 49 12.48 6.92 -16.18
N ALA A 50 12.68 7.96 -15.39
CA ALA A 50 12.30 7.96 -13.98
C ALA A 50 10.78 7.91 -13.82
N GLY A 51 10.03 8.63 -14.67
CA GLY A 51 8.57 8.60 -14.69
C GLY A 51 8.01 7.22 -15.00
N ALA A 52 8.51 6.56 -16.05
CA ALA A 52 8.10 5.21 -16.42
C ALA A 52 8.37 4.21 -15.28
N TRP A 53 9.57 4.23 -14.70
CA TRP A 53 9.89 3.37 -13.56
C TRP A 53 9.00 3.64 -12.35
N PHE A 54 8.68 4.91 -12.08
CA PHE A 54 7.79 5.26 -10.96
C PHE A 54 6.36 4.77 -11.21
N ALA A 55 5.87 4.83 -12.45
CA ALA A 55 4.57 4.28 -12.83
C ALA A 55 4.50 2.77 -12.60
N ASP A 56 5.53 2.02 -13.03
CA ASP A 56 5.61 0.57 -12.78
C ASP A 56 5.57 0.25 -11.28
N LEU A 57 6.27 1.04 -10.46
CA LEU A 57 6.25 0.89 -9.00
C LEU A 57 4.88 1.23 -8.38
N CYS A 58 4.18 2.21 -8.93
CA CYS A 58 2.81 2.53 -8.51
C CYS A 58 1.86 1.37 -8.80
N GLU A 59 1.84 0.86 -10.02
CA GLU A 59 1.00 -0.28 -10.42
C GLU A 59 1.31 -1.54 -9.61
N ALA A 60 2.59 -1.83 -9.37
CA ALA A 60 3.02 -2.96 -8.54
C ALA A 60 2.54 -2.89 -7.09
N ASN A 61 2.14 -1.70 -6.61
CA ASN A 61 1.61 -1.47 -5.27
C ASN A 61 0.11 -1.14 -5.25
N GLY A 62 -0.61 -1.42 -6.34
CA GLY A 62 -2.06 -1.25 -6.41
C GLY A 62 -2.54 0.18 -6.64
N LEU A 63 -1.63 1.09 -7.01
CA LEU A 63 -1.97 2.43 -7.45
C LEU A 63 -2.24 2.46 -8.95
N GLU A 64 -3.08 3.36 -9.38
CA GLU A 64 -3.42 3.60 -10.79
C GLU A 64 -2.73 4.88 -11.27
N VAL A 65 -2.19 4.86 -12.49
CA VAL A 65 -1.56 6.03 -13.13
C VAL A 65 -2.39 6.41 -14.36
N PRO A 66 -3.58 7.03 -14.19
CA PRO A 66 -4.47 7.34 -15.29
C PRO A 66 -3.91 8.46 -16.16
N VAL A 67 -4.30 8.50 -17.43
CA VAL A 67 -4.07 9.66 -18.28
C VAL A 67 -4.85 10.84 -17.68
N LEU A 68 -4.20 12.00 -17.53
CA LEU A 68 -4.86 13.22 -17.04
C LEU A 68 -5.97 13.66 -18.02
N ASP A 69 -7.00 14.28 -17.47
CA ASP A 69 -8.08 14.85 -18.27
C ASP A 69 -7.58 15.93 -19.25
N ASP A 70 -8.34 16.15 -20.34
CA ASP A 70 -7.95 17.07 -21.42
C ASP A 70 -7.85 18.52 -20.95
N GLN A 71 -8.62 18.94 -19.94
CA GLN A 71 -8.55 20.28 -19.38
C GLN A 71 -7.23 20.48 -18.65
N THR A 72 -6.85 19.54 -17.81
CA THR A 72 -5.57 19.56 -17.08
C THR A 72 -4.41 19.54 -18.06
N ARG A 73 -4.45 18.64 -19.05
CA ARG A 73 -3.41 18.54 -20.08
C ARG A 73 -3.28 19.83 -20.88
N GLY A 74 -4.40 20.41 -21.31
CA GLY A 74 -4.41 21.66 -22.07
C GLY A 74 -3.81 22.86 -21.31
N ARG A 75 -3.77 22.82 -19.96
CA ARG A 75 -3.09 23.81 -19.13
C ARG A 75 -1.60 23.52 -18.99
N ILE A 76 -1.18 22.25 -19.03
CA ILE A 76 0.22 21.83 -18.92
C ILE A 76 0.95 21.96 -20.26
N ASP A 77 0.33 21.56 -21.37
CA ASP A 77 0.94 21.50 -22.71
C ASP A 77 1.66 22.81 -23.12
N PRO A 78 1.11 24.01 -22.89
CA PRO A 78 1.79 25.26 -23.23
C PRO A 78 3.09 25.53 -22.47
N LEU A 79 3.32 24.81 -21.33
CA LEU A 79 4.53 24.94 -20.52
C LEU A 79 5.63 23.97 -20.99
N LEU A 80 5.28 22.98 -21.81
CA LEU A 80 6.17 21.90 -22.21
C LEU A 80 6.92 22.22 -23.50
N PRO A 81 8.18 21.78 -23.64
CA PRO A 81 8.82 21.68 -24.94
C PRO A 81 8.21 20.52 -25.75
N ASP A 82 8.45 20.49 -27.07
CA ASP A 82 7.89 19.51 -28.01
C ASP A 82 8.15 18.04 -27.63
N TYR A 83 9.18 17.77 -26.83
CA TYR A 83 9.58 16.43 -26.36
C TYR A 83 9.11 16.12 -24.92
N GLY A 84 8.36 17.02 -24.27
CA GLY A 84 7.69 16.76 -23.01
C GLY A 84 6.34 16.04 -23.21
N THR A 85 5.72 15.61 -22.12
CA THR A 85 4.37 15.02 -22.18
C THR A 85 3.54 15.35 -20.94
N SER A 86 2.28 15.70 -21.16
CA SER A 86 1.28 15.95 -20.12
C SER A 86 0.42 14.72 -19.79
N ARG A 87 0.67 13.56 -20.39
CA ARG A 87 -0.24 12.40 -20.34
C ARG A 87 -0.33 11.74 -18.94
N ASN A 88 0.64 11.73 -18.16
CA ASN A 88 0.90 10.99 -16.92
C ASN A 88 1.58 9.62 -17.21
N PRO A 89 2.83 9.46 -16.76
CA PRO A 89 3.63 10.46 -16.05
C PRO A 89 3.80 11.76 -16.84
N VAL A 90 3.67 12.89 -16.13
CA VAL A 90 3.90 14.22 -16.70
C VAL A 90 5.40 14.47 -16.75
N ASP A 91 6.01 14.27 -17.92
CA ASP A 91 7.42 14.57 -18.11
C ASP A 91 7.58 16.02 -18.59
N VAL A 92 7.88 16.87 -17.62
CA VAL A 92 8.11 18.30 -17.87
C VAL A 92 9.50 18.59 -18.36
N THR A 93 10.37 17.60 -18.39
CA THR A 93 11.79 17.76 -18.71
C THR A 93 12.56 18.64 -17.72
N ALA A 94 13.88 18.53 -17.70
CA ALA A 94 14.70 19.41 -16.84
C ALA A 94 14.53 20.90 -17.21
N GLN A 95 14.28 21.21 -18.46
CA GLN A 95 14.14 22.58 -18.95
C GLN A 95 13.00 23.33 -18.26
N VAL A 96 11.83 22.71 -18.11
CA VAL A 96 10.68 23.36 -17.45
C VAL A 96 10.98 23.57 -15.96
N ILE A 97 11.62 22.62 -15.29
CA ILE A 97 12.03 22.82 -13.89
C ILE A 97 12.97 24.04 -13.77
N PHE A 98 13.85 24.25 -14.74
CA PHE A 98 14.76 25.38 -14.74
C PHE A 98 14.07 26.71 -15.01
N THR A 99 13.11 26.75 -15.89
CA THR A 99 12.48 28.01 -16.39
C THR A 99 11.19 28.35 -15.65
N VAL A 100 10.36 27.36 -15.35
CA VAL A 100 9.02 27.51 -14.75
C VAL A 100 8.99 27.07 -13.28
N GLY A 101 9.59 25.91 -12.95
CA GLY A 101 9.59 25.34 -11.62
C GLY A 101 8.60 24.20 -11.40
N TYR A 102 8.57 23.71 -10.16
CA TYR A 102 7.63 22.65 -9.77
C TYR A 102 6.23 23.19 -9.47
N ALA A 103 6.14 24.31 -8.74
CA ALA A 103 4.88 24.78 -8.16
C ALA A 103 3.79 25.06 -9.20
N PRO A 104 4.04 25.74 -10.33
CA PRO A 104 2.98 25.99 -11.31
C PRO A 104 2.37 24.74 -11.92
N VAL A 105 3.20 23.72 -12.21
CA VAL A 105 2.71 22.46 -12.77
C VAL A 105 1.98 21.65 -11.71
N LEU A 106 2.50 21.60 -10.49
CA LEU A 106 1.85 20.93 -9.36
C LEU A 106 0.47 21.53 -9.06
N LYS A 107 0.33 22.85 -9.14
CA LYS A 107 -0.96 23.52 -8.96
C LYS A 107 -1.98 23.07 -10.02
N ILE A 108 -1.58 23.00 -11.29
CA ILE A 108 -2.44 22.50 -12.37
C ILE A 108 -2.84 21.03 -12.12
N MET A 109 -1.89 20.17 -11.72
CA MET A 109 -2.17 18.77 -11.45
C MET A 109 -3.05 18.58 -10.20
N ALA A 110 -2.86 19.41 -9.17
CA ALA A 110 -3.66 19.34 -7.95
C ALA A 110 -5.13 19.68 -8.18
N ASP A 111 -5.43 20.55 -9.17
CA ASP A 111 -6.80 20.90 -9.56
C ASP A 111 -7.51 19.76 -10.33
N SER A 112 -6.79 18.75 -10.85
CA SER A 112 -7.36 17.69 -11.69
C SER A 112 -8.20 16.69 -10.91
N ASP A 113 -9.42 16.41 -11.36
CA ASP A 113 -10.29 15.38 -10.79
C ASP A 113 -9.89 13.94 -11.21
N SER A 114 -8.94 13.80 -12.14
CA SER A 114 -8.48 12.48 -12.60
C SER A 114 -7.55 11.77 -11.64
N ILE A 115 -7.00 12.46 -10.64
CA ILE A 115 -6.02 11.92 -9.68
C ILE A 115 -6.36 12.29 -8.24
N ASP A 116 -5.94 11.44 -7.31
CA ASP A 116 -6.21 11.57 -5.87
C ASP A 116 -4.98 12.02 -5.08
N ALA A 117 -3.79 11.89 -5.67
CA ALA A 117 -2.50 12.28 -5.09
C ALA A 117 -1.44 12.51 -6.17
N ILE A 118 -0.31 13.11 -5.79
CA ILE A 118 0.80 13.39 -6.72
C ILE A 118 2.12 12.87 -6.14
N LEU A 119 2.89 12.18 -6.97
CA LEU A 119 4.28 11.83 -6.71
C LEU A 119 5.19 12.68 -7.58
N VAL A 120 6.15 13.35 -6.97
CA VAL A 120 7.14 14.18 -7.67
C VAL A 120 8.47 13.46 -7.67
N SER A 121 8.93 13.04 -8.85
CA SER A 121 10.27 12.47 -9.02
C SER A 121 11.24 13.58 -9.37
N GLY A 122 12.28 13.79 -8.59
CA GLY A 122 13.26 14.85 -8.83
C GLY A 122 14.68 14.48 -8.39
N SER A 123 15.69 15.09 -9.00
CA SER A 123 17.08 14.91 -8.56
C SER A 123 17.29 15.48 -7.16
N LEU A 124 16.81 16.68 -6.90
CA LEU A 124 16.98 17.43 -5.63
C LEU A 124 18.46 17.55 -5.17
N ALA A 125 19.42 17.30 -6.06
CA ALA A 125 20.84 17.41 -5.75
C ALA A 125 21.30 18.88 -5.52
N HIS A 126 20.51 19.82 -6.01
CA HIS A 126 20.73 21.26 -5.84
C HIS A 126 19.48 21.91 -5.23
N PRO A 127 19.61 22.73 -4.17
CA PRO A 127 18.47 23.35 -3.50
C PRO A 127 17.84 24.50 -4.29
N THR A 128 18.56 25.10 -5.23
CA THR A 128 18.24 26.35 -5.91
C THR A 128 16.83 26.40 -6.49
N TYR A 129 16.34 25.27 -7.04
CA TYR A 129 15.01 25.23 -7.65
C TYR A 129 13.89 25.21 -6.60
N ILE A 130 14.12 24.53 -5.48
CA ILE A 130 13.18 24.53 -4.35
C ILE A 130 13.25 25.87 -3.62
N GLU A 131 14.43 26.49 -3.50
CA GLU A 131 14.59 27.84 -2.92
C GLU A 131 13.79 28.88 -3.71
N ARG A 132 13.89 28.82 -5.04
CA ARG A 132 13.13 29.73 -5.91
C ARG A 132 11.63 29.55 -5.78
N ASP A 133 11.16 28.30 -5.73
CA ASP A 133 9.74 27.94 -5.73
C ASP A 133 9.13 27.94 -4.31
N LEU A 134 9.90 28.27 -3.25
CA LEU A 134 9.52 28.06 -1.86
C LEU A 134 8.20 28.76 -1.49
N ASP A 135 8.07 30.03 -1.79
CA ASP A 135 6.86 30.80 -1.43
C ASP A 135 5.60 30.27 -2.17
N GLU A 136 5.77 29.88 -3.44
CA GLU A 136 4.70 29.28 -4.23
C GLU A 136 4.34 27.88 -3.72
N LEU A 137 5.32 27.08 -3.27
CA LEU A 137 5.09 25.77 -2.68
C LEU A 137 4.37 25.88 -1.34
N VAL A 138 4.73 26.86 -0.49
CA VAL A 138 4.01 27.14 0.77
C VAL A 138 2.57 27.49 0.48
N THR A 139 2.33 28.41 -0.44
CA THR A 139 0.96 28.80 -0.86
C THR A 139 0.18 27.60 -1.42
N LEU A 140 0.82 26.82 -2.29
CA LEU A 140 0.22 25.61 -2.85
C LEU A 140 -0.22 24.64 -1.75
N ARG A 141 0.62 24.43 -0.73
CA ARG A 141 0.30 23.52 0.38
C ARG A 141 -0.95 23.92 1.15
N GLU A 142 -1.20 25.21 1.29
CA GLU A 142 -2.40 25.75 1.95
C GLU A 142 -3.66 25.62 1.10
N GLU A 143 -3.53 25.59 -0.22
CA GLU A 143 -4.64 25.57 -1.17
C GLU A 143 -5.09 24.16 -1.56
N ILE A 144 -4.28 23.13 -1.33
CA ILE A 144 -4.52 21.77 -1.83
C ILE A 144 -5.03 20.80 -0.76
N ASP A 145 -5.96 19.94 -1.17
CA ASP A 145 -6.45 18.81 -0.39
C ASP A 145 -5.76 17.48 -0.75
N LYS A 146 -5.00 17.44 -1.84
CA LYS A 146 -4.34 16.21 -2.31
C LYS A 146 -2.93 16.08 -1.75
N PRO A 147 -2.52 14.90 -1.30
CA PRO A 147 -1.14 14.66 -0.91
C PRO A 147 -0.19 14.82 -2.10
N ILE A 148 0.93 15.50 -1.84
CA ILE A 148 2.07 15.60 -2.76
C ILE A 148 3.31 15.10 -2.03
N ILE A 149 3.92 14.03 -2.55
CA ILE A 149 5.14 13.44 -1.99
C ILE A 149 6.28 13.65 -2.98
N PHE A 150 7.33 14.34 -2.54
CA PHE A 150 8.57 14.45 -3.29
C PHE A 150 9.43 13.21 -3.06
N CYS A 151 9.99 12.68 -4.14
CA CYS A 151 10.95 11.58 -4.11
C CYS A 151 12.23 11.97 -4.83
N ALA A 152 13.33 11.97 -4.11
CA ALA A 152 14.65 12.18 -4.69
C ALA A 152 15.19 10.85 -5.24
N TYR A 153 15.33 10.73 -6.57
CA TYR A 153 15.96 9.56 -7.20
C TYR A 153 17.50 9.62 -7.20
N THR A 154 18.05 10.72 -6.69
CA THR A 154 19.48 10.89 -6.41
C THR A 154 19.67 11.24 -4.94
N ARG A 155 20.92 11.46 -4.52
CA ARG A 155 21.17 11.99 -3.18
C ARG A 155 20.67 13.44 -3.09
N ALA A 156 19.58 13.64 -2.36
CA ALA A 156 19.04 14.98 -2.12
C ALA A 156 20.03 15.84 -1.33
N HIS A 157 20.11 17.12 -1.68
CA HIS A 157 20.85 18.09 -0.88
C HIS A 157 20.08 18.37 0.43
N PRO A 158 20.73 18.35 1.61
CA PRO A 158 20.03 18.57 2.89
C PRO A 158 19.17 19.83 2.91
N ARG A 159 19.66 20.92 2.33
CA ARG A 159 18.91 22.17 2.23
C ARG A 159 17.62 22.05 1.39
N ALA A 160 17.63 21.26 0.31
CA ALA A 160 16.42 21.03 -0.47
C ALA A 160 15.36 20.26 0.36
N VAL A 161 15.78 19.28 1.15
CA VAL A 161 14.90 18.55 2.07
C VAL A 161 14.32 19.47 3.14
N GLU A 162 15.14 20.34 3.75
CA GLU A 162 14.69 21.33 4.74
C GLU A 162 13.65 22.29 4.15
N LEU A 163 13.88 22.80 2.95
CA LEU A 163 12.98 23.71 2.27
C LEU A 163 11.63 23.04 1.93
N LEU A 164 11.65 21.81 1.44
CA LEU A 164 10.42 21.04 1.23
C LEU A 164 9.67 20.80 2.54
N ALA A 165 10.40 20.49 3.62
CA ALA A 165 9.80 20.35 4.94
C ALA A 165 9.18 21.67 5.44
N GLN A 166 9.83 22.81 5.20
CA GLN A 166 9.31 24.16 5.51
C GLN A 166 8.05 24.47 4.69
N ALA A 167 8.02 24.05 3.41
CA ALA A 167 6.85 24.19 2.55
C ALA A 167 5.71 23.19 2.89
N GLY A 168 5.94 22.25 3.82
CA GLY A 168 4.92 21.28 4.23
C GLY A 168 4.83 20.05 3.35
N PHE A 169 5.91 19.67 2.65
CA PHE A 169 5.98 18.48 1.80
C PHE A 169 7.05 17.50 2.30
N PRO A 170 6.73 16.18 2.39
CA PRO A 170 7.73 15.16 2.66
C PRO A 170 8.64 14.97 1.46
N CYS A 171 9.92 14.69 1.72
CA CYS A 171 10.89 14.28 0.72
C CYS A 171 11.42 12.89 1.07
N LEU A 172 11.01 11.89 0.31
CA LEU A 172 11.46 10.52 0.46
C LEU A 172 12.64 10.25 -0.49
N THR A 173 13.40 9.20 -0.19
CA THR A 173 14.60 8.84 -0.97
C THR A 173 14.49 7.51 -1.71
N SER A 174 13.36 6.82 -1.57
CA SER A 174 13.06 5.57 -2.24
C SER A 174 11.77 5.69 -3.05
N MET A 175 11.87 5.55 -4.37
CA MET A 175 10.69 5.54 -5.25
C MET A 175 9.73 4.40 -4.90
N SER A 176 10.26 3.22 -4.58
CA SER A 176 9.46 2.07 -4.15
C SER A 176 8.71 2.34 -2.85
N ASN A 177 9.38 2.92 -1.85
CA ASN A 177 8.73 3.27 -0.59
C ASN A 177 7.75 4.43 -0.77
N SER A 178 8.02 5.39 -1.66
CA SER A 178 7.09 6.48 -1.95
C SER A 178 5.76 5.95 -2.51
N ALA A 179 5.82 5.01 -3.46
CA ALA A 179 4.61 4.36 -3.99
C ALA A 179 3.88 3.57 -2.91
N ARG A 180 4.60 2.77 -2.09
CA ARG A 180 4.01 2.00 -0.97
C ARG A 180 3.41 2.89 0.10
N THR A 181 4.07 4.00 0.44
CA THR A 181 3.56 4.97 1.40
C THR A 181 2.24 5.55 0.93
N LEU A 182 2.17 5.95 -0.33
CA LEU A 182 0.95 6.51 -0.89
C LEU A 182 -0.19 5.49 -0.96
N ALA A 183 0.12 4.24 -1.35
CA ALA A 183 -0.84 3.14 -1.34
C ALA A 183 -1.38 2.87 0.08
N ALA A 184 -0.48 2.82 1.08
CA ALA A 184 -0.88 2.64 2.47
C ALA A 184 -1.77 3.79 2.99
N MET A 185 -1.51 5.02 2.58
CA MET A 185 -2.36 6.19 2.93
C MET A 185 -3.74 6.11 2.27
N ALA A 186 -3.81 5.68 1.00
CA ALA A 186 -5.07 5.48 0.27
C ALA A 186 -5.89 4.34 0.88
N ASP A 187 -5.26 3.21 1.16
CA ASP A 187 -5.90 2.06 1.81
C ASP A 187 -6.43 2.43 3.20
N TYR A 188 -5.68 3.24 3.96
CA TYR A 188 -6.12 3.71 5.27
C TYR A 188 -7.30 4.67 5.17
N HIS A 189 -7.32 5.56 4.17
CA HIS A 189 -8.49 6.41 3.90
C HIS A 189 -9.74 5.58 3.59
N LEU A 190 -9.60 4.57 2.74
CA LEU A 190 -10.70 3.64 2.44
C LEU A 190 -11.17 2.90 3.69
N PHE A 191 -10.22 2.41 4.52
CA PHE A 191 -10.57 1.78 5.79
C PHE A 191 -11.38 2.71 6.70
N LEU A 192 -11.00 3.98 6.81
CA LEU A 192 -11.75 4.98 7.61
C LEU A 192 -13.13 5.29 7.02
N SER A 193 -13.30 5.13 5.70
CA SER A 193 -14.55 5.37 4.97
C SER A 193 -15.52 4.19 5.05
N LEU A 194 -15.03 3.00 5.36
CA LEU A 194 -15.87 1.86 5.65
C LEU A 194 -16.57 2.17 6.97
N ASP A 195 -17.89 2.05 6.99
CA ASP A 195 -18.62 1.97 8.26
C ASP A 195 -17.92 0.91 9.07
N ALA A 196 -17.24 1.33 10.14
CA ALA A 196 -16.48 0.40 10.96
C ALA A 196 -17.40 -0.76 11.28
N PRO A 197 -17.10 -2.00 10.86
CA PRO A 197 -17.87 -3.11 11.37
C PRO A 197 -17.73 -2.95 12.87
N ASP A 198 -18.83 -2.69 13.54
CA ASP A 198 -18.84 -2.68 14.98
C ASP A 198 -18.38 -4.07 15.40
N LEU A 199 -17.06 -4.22 15.56
CA LEU A 199 -16.44 -5.47 16.01
C LEU A 199 -16.98 -5.89 17.37
N TYR A 200 -17.74 -4.99 18.02
CA TYR A 200 -18.42 -5.19 19.30
C TYR A 200 -19.93 -5.15 19.20
N ALA A 201 -20.52 -4.63 18.12
CA ALA A 201 -21.97 -4.47 17.94
C ALA A 201 -22.56 -5.35 16.84
N THR A 202 -22.10 -6.54 16.64
CA THR A 202 -22.94 -7.55 16.02
C THR A 202 -23.76 -8.29 17.09
N PRO A 203 -24.95 -7.77 17.48
CA PRO A 203 -25.92 -8.56 18.17
C PRO A 203 -26.49 -9.53 17.13
N GLY A 204 -25.93 -10.69 16.99
CA GLY A 204 -26.51 -11.73 16.16
C GLY A 204 -25.56 -12.61 15.38
N ILE A 205 -24.31 -12.17 15.14
CA ILE A 205 -23.25 -13.03 14.64
C ILE A 205 -21.99 -12.81 15.50
N ARG A 206 -22.13 -12.93 16.79
CA ARG A 206 -21.14 -13.79 17.43
C ARG A 206 -21.55 -15.19 16.93
N PRO A 207 -20.75 -15.87 16.10
CA PRO A 207 -20.83 -17.29 16.22
C PRO A 207 -20.74 -17.49 17.73
N SER A 208 -21.69 -18.12 18.35
CA SER A 208 -21.48 -18.59 19.70
C SER A 208 -20.29 -19.54 19.55
N ILE A 209 -19.08 -18.96 19.67
CA ILE A 209 -17.85 -19.70 19.77
C ILE A 209 -17.92 -20.33 21.18
N SER A 210 -18.94 -21.14 21.35
CA SER A 210 -19.11 -22.05 22.45
C SER A 210 -18.40 -23.36 22.12
N GLY A 211 -17.25 -23.22 21.49
CA GLY A 211 -16.30 -24.32 21.46
C GLY A 211 -15.70 -24.47 22.85
N PRO A 212 -15.32 -25.65 23.27
CA PRO A 212 -14.62 -25.86 24.54
C PRO A 212 -13.38 -24.94 24.56
N PRO A 213 -13.07 -24.30 25.70
CA PRO A 213 -11.94 -23.39 25.80
C PRO A 213 -10.68 -24.11 25.31
N MET A 214 -9.99 -23.52 24.34
CA MET A 214 -8.70 -24.06 23.87
C MET A 214 -7.74 -24.04 25.06
N LYS A 215 -7.41 -25.22 25.57
CA LYS A 215 -6.34 -25.37 26.56
C LYS A 215 -5.03 -25.09 25.82
N GLN A 216 -4.06 -24.47 26.49
CA GLN A 216 -2.74 -24.15 25.92
C GLN A 216 -1.92 -25.44 25.67
N HIS A 217 -2.35 -26.30 24.77
CA HIS A 217 -1.67 -27.54 24.42
C HIS A 217 -1.58 -27.67 22.90
N SER A 218 -0.57 -28.39 22.43
CA SER A 218 -0.49 -28.82 21.05
C SER A 218 -1.66 -29.79 20.75
N TYR A 219 -2.34 -29.58 19.66
CA TYR A 219 -3.37 -30.46 19.13
C TYR A 219 -2.82 -31.24 17.94
N SER A 220 -3.23 -32.50 17.80
CA SER A 220 -3.05 -33.21 16.55
C SER A 220 -3.93 -32.56 15.45
N GLU A 221 -3.64 -32.81 14.18
CA GLU A 221 -4.44 -32.25 13.08
C GLU A 221 -5.92 -32.70 13.17
N HIS A 222 -6.15 -33.94 13.63
CA HIS A 222 -7.50 -34.46 13.81
C HIS A 222 -8.26 -33.69 14.90
N GLU A 223 -7.65 -33.51 16.07
CA GLU A 223 -8.26 -32.72 17.15
C GLU A 223 -8.49 -31.27 16.79
N ALA A 224 -7.54 -30.66 16.07
CA ALA A 224 -7.69 -29.30 15.61
C ALA A 224 -8.88 -29.16 14.64
N LYS A 225 -9.10 -30.13 13.74
CA LYS A 225 -10.24 -30.15 12.86
C LYS A 225 -11.57 -30.29 13.62
N GLU A 226 -11.62 -31.13 14.65
CA GLU A 226 -12.83 -31.27 15.49
C GLU A 226 -13.17 -29.93 16.17
N HIS A 227 -12.17 -29.21 16.69
CA HIS A 227 -12.39 -27.88 17.26
C HIS A 227 -12.85 -26.85 16.22
N LEU A 228 -12.25 -26.85 15.05
CA LEU A 228 -12.64 -25.94 13.95
C LEU A 228 -14.07 -26.20 13.49
N LEU A 229 -14.45 -27.47 13.34
CA LEU A 229 -15.83 -27.87 12.98
C LEU A 229 -16.83 -27.44 14.06
N ALA A 230 -16.47 -27.57 15.35
CA ALA A 230 -17.31 -27.11 16.46
C ALA A 230 -17.51 -25.59 16.46
N TRP A 231 -16.61 -24.85 15.84
CA TRP A 231 -16.71 -23.40 15.62
C TRP A 231 -17.36 -23.00 14.29
N GLY A 232 -17.92 -23.99 13.55
CA GLY A 232 -18.58 -23.76 12.27
C GLY A 232 -17.60 -23.48 11.12
N ILE A 233 -16.29 -23.71 11.32
CA ILE A 233 -15.27 -23.57 10.27
C ILE A 233 -15.22 -24.87 9.47
N PRO A 234 -15.54 -24.86 8.17
CA PRO A 234 -15.54 -26.07 7.35
C PRO A 234 -14.13 -26.63 7.20
N CYS A 235 -13.98 -27.92 7.44
CA CYS A 235 -12.74 -28.67 7.26
C CYS A 235 -12.91 -29.79 6.25
N LEU A 236 -11.83 -30.13 5.54
CA LEU A 236 -11.85 -31.30 4.66
C LEU A 236 -12.17 -32.59 5.47
N PRO A 237 -12.99 -33.46 4.94
CA PRO A 237 -13.29 -34.75 5.59
C PRO A 237 -12.02 -35.54 5.89
N GLY A 238 -12.02 -36.25 6.98
CA GLY A 238 -10.93 -37.13 7.38
C GLY A 238 -11.35 -38.13 8.43
N MET A 239 -10.70 -39.26 8.47
CA MET A 239 -10.98 -40.34 9.43
C MET A 239 -9.70 -40.66 10.21
N LEU A 240 -9.83 -40.79 11.54
CA LEU A 240 -8.76 -41.31 12.38
C LEU A 240 -8.78 -42.82 12.33
N VAL A 241 -7.65 -43.45 12.01
CA VAL A 241 -7.51 -44.90 11.89
C VAL A 241 -6.31 -45.37 12.68
N ASN A 242 -6.40 -46.58 13.24
CA ASN A 242 -5.36 -47.12 14.13
C ASN A 242 -4.67 -48.36 13.57
N SER A 243 -5.12 -48.84 12.41
CA SER A 243 -4.52 -50.01 11.75
C SER A 243 -4.45 -49.85 10.24
N LYS A 244 -3.62 -50.67 9.60
CA LYS A 244 -3.52 -50.72 8.13
C LYS A 244 -4.88 -51.17 7.51
N ALA A 245 -5.57 -52.08 8.13
CA ALA A 245 -6.87 -52.55 7.64
C ALA A 245 -7.90 -51.44 7.67
N ASP A 246 -8.01 -50.73 8.80
CA ASP A 246 -8.91 -49.57 8.94
C ASP A 246 -8.57 -48.45 7.95
N ALA A 247 -7.27 -48.22 7.67
CA ALA A 247 -6.86 -47.23 6.68
C ALA A 247 -7.31 -47.60 5.26
N ILE A 248 -7.22 -48.86 4.88
CA ILE A 248 -7.70 -49.34 3.58
C ILE A 248 -9.22 -49.19 3.48
N ASP A 249 -9.94 -49.55 4.51
CA ASP A 249 -11.41 -49.46 4.50
C ASP A 249 -11.87 -47.99 4.52
N ALA A 250 -11.23 -47.15 5.30
CA ALA A 250 -11.46 -45.71 5.29
C ALA A 250 -11.20 -45.09 3.90
N ALA A 251 -10.07 -45.44 3.26
CA ALA A 251 -9.73 -44.93 1.94
C ALA A 251 -10.78 -45.26 0.89
N ARG A 252 -11.44 -46.40 0.99
CA ARG A 252 -12.52 -46.81 0.06
C ARG A 252 -13.80 -45.99 0.19
N THR A 253 -13.97 -45.26 1.29
CA THR A 253 -15.12 -44.37 1.52
C THR A 253 -14.94 -42.99 0.86
N PHE A 254 -13.74 -42.63 0.41
CA PHE A 254 -13.48 -41.40 -0.27
C PHE A 254 -13.43 -41.59 -1.78
N ASP A 255 -14.03 -40.65 -2.51
CA ASP A 255 -14.00 -40.65 -3.98
C ASP A 255 -12.76 -39.92 -4.46
N GLY A 256 -11.64 -40.65 -4.64
CA GLY A 256 -10.38 -40.11 -5.14
C GLY A 256 -9.16 -40.39 -4.26
N PRO A 257 -8.01 -39.77 -4.56
CA PRO A 257 -6.79 -39.94 -3.82
C PRO A 257 -6.88 -39.42 -2.38
N VAL A 258 -6.38 -40.18 -1.41
CA VAL A 258 -6.35 -39.80 0.00
C VAL A 258 -4.93 -39.58 0.49
N ALA A 259 -4.71 -38.58 1.37
CA ALA A 259 -3.46 -38.35 2.05
C ALA A 259 -3.52 -38.98 3.46
N MET A 260 -2.56 -39.83 3.76
CA MET A 260 -2.42 -40.43 5.10
C MET A 260 -1.33 -39.69 5.88
N LYS A 261 -1.67 -39.28 7.12
CA LYS A 261 -0.79 -38.46 7.95
C LYS A 261 -0.72 -39.05 9.37
N LEU A 262 0.49 -39.01 9.93
CA LEU A 262 0.68 -39.35 11.34
C LEU A 262 -0.05 -38.33 12.24
N GLN A 263 -0.75 -38.83 13.27
CA GLN A 263 -1.40 -38.00 14.28
C GLN A 263 -0.65 -38.16 15.62
N SER A 264 -0.03 -37.06 16.09
CA SER A 264 0.66 -37.02 17.39
C SER A 264 0.66 -35.57 17.90
N ARG A 265 0.45 -35.42 19.20
CA ARG A 265 0.63 -34.15 19.92
C ARG A 265 2.10 -33.82 20.20
N GLU A 266 2.95 -34.84 20.21
CA GLU A 266 4.38 -34.72 20.54
C GLU A 266 5.24 -34.38 19.32
N VAL A 267 4.65 -34.47 18.11
CA VAL A 267 5.35 -34.25 16.86
C VAL A 267 4.66 -33.12 16.07
N PRO A 268 4.93 -31.85 16.44
CA PRO A 268 4.34 -30.69 15.76
C PRO A 268 4.88 -30.50 14.34
N HIS A 269 6.13 -30.91 14.08
CA HIS A 269 6.80 -30.81 12.77
C HIS A 269 7.10 -32.18 12.18
N LYS A 270 6.17 -32.69 11.37
CA LYS A 270 6.22 -34.06 10.81
C LYS A 270 7.38 -34.25 9.82
N THR A 271 7.83 -33.20 9.16
CA THR A 271 8.94 -33.23 8.19
C THR A 271 10.31 -33.47 8.82
N GLU A 272 10.44 -33.34 10.14
CA GLU A 272 11.70 -33.56 10.85
C GLU A 272 11.94 -35.01 11.24
N ILE A 273 10.94 -35.89 11.04
CA ILE A 273 11.00 -37.30 11.47
C ILE A 273 11.08 -38.26 10.27
N GLY A 274 10.96 -37.76 9.04
CA GLY A 274 11.00 -38.57 7.80
C GLY A 274 9.63 -38.87 7.22
#